data_369af319cf80ecff937d62277d21396a
#
_entry.id   369af319cf80ecff937d62277d21396a
#
_cell.length_a   1.000
_cell.length_b   1.000
_cell.length_c   1.000
_cell.angle_alpha   90.00
_cell.angle_beta   90.00
_cell.angle_gamma   90.00
#
_symmetry.space_group_name_H-M   'P 1'
#
loop_
_entity.id
_entity.type
_entity.pdbx_description
1 polymer ?
#
loop_
_entity_poly.entity_id
_entity_poly.type
_entity_poly.pdbx_seq_one_letter_code
_entity_poly.pdbx_strand_id
1 'polypeptide(L)'
;GYKAKTKLVSSYAWDTTIAFLQKVNSDYGSSSEEGNYNDTTFSYTDITGATKTKAEGSRVLVPTGQTTPVCNIYDMGGNVWEWTTESYSDTDSPYAIRGGNYSGGFAVYPAGVRTYSSDSAYDSYGFRLTLFM
;
A
#
# COMPACT_ATOMS: atom_id res chain seq x y z
N GLY A 1 28.18 4.41 -17.70
CA GLY A 1 26.98 4.79 -16.95
C GLY A 1 26.36 3.57 -16.27
N TYR A 2 25.79 3.76 -15.10
CA TYR A 2 25.09 2.68 -14.38
C TYR A 2 23.81 2.31 -15.13
N LYS A 3 23.55 1.01 -15.25
CA LYS A 3 22.29 0.50 -15.80
C LYS A 3 21.33 0.20 -14.66
N ALA A 4 20.39 1.08 -14.43
CA ALA A 4 19.32 0.83 -13.49
C ALA A 4 18.32 -0.18 -14.07
N LYS A 5 17.82 -1.09 -13.23
CA LYS A 5 16.73 -2.02 -13.56
C LYS A 5 15.58 -1.78 -12.59
N THR A 6 14.38 -1.85 -13.09
CA THR A 6 13.16 -1.76 -12.29
C THR A 6 12.41 -3.09 -12.31
N LYS A 7 11.81 -3.44 -11.19
CA LYS A 7 10.88 -4.58 -11.04
C LYS A 7 9.75 -4.19 -10.10
N LEU A 8 8.65 -4.94 -10.15
CA LEU A 8 7.66 -4.90 -9.09
C LEU A 8 8.34 -5.24 -7.75
N VAL A 9 7.86 -4.64 -6.68
CA VAL A 9 8.30 -4.98 -5.33
C VAL A 9 8.04 -6.47 -5.06
N SER A 10 8.96 -7.15 -4.40
CA SER A 10 8.70 -8.51 -3.92
C SER A 10 8.00 -8.47 -2.56
N SER A 11 7.21 -9.51 -2.24
CA SER A 11 6.64 -9.62 -0.89
C SER A 11 7.71 -9.68 0.20
N TYR A 12 8.87 -10.26 -0.09
CA TYR A 12 10.01 -10.23 0.83
C TYR A 12 10.50 -8.80 1.10
N ALA A 13 10.65 -7.97 0.06
CA ALA A 13 11.02 -6.56 0.23
C ALA A 13 9.92 -5.78 0.98
N TRP A 14 8.65 -6.10 0.73
CA TRP A 14 7.53 -5.54 1.47
C TRP A 14 7.62 -5.87 2.97
N ASP A 15 7.75 -7.14 3.32
CA ASP A 15 7.86 -7.59 4.71
C ASP A 15 9.08 -7.00 5.42
N THR A 16 10.22 -6.88 4.71
CA THR A 16 11.42 -6.21 5.22
C THR A 16 11.16 -4.73 5.50
N THR A 17 10.43 -4.06 4.61
CA THR A 17 10.05 -2.65 4.80
C THR A 17 9.13 -2.49 6.02
N ILE A 18 8.11 -3.32 6.17
CA ILE A 18 7.24 -3.31 7.34
C ILE A 18 8.05 -3.54 8.63
N ALA A 19 8.91 -4.55 8.64
CA ALA A 19 9.77 -4.84 9.80
C ALA A 19 10.72 -3.67 10.15
N PHE A 20 11.20 -2.94 9.14
CA PHE A 20 11.99 -1.72 9.35
C PHE A 20 11.14 -0.60 9.96
N LEU A 21 9.94 -0.34 9.42
CA LEU A 21 9.04 0.68 9.93
C LEU A 21 8.60 0.40 11.37
N GLN A 22 8.44 -0.86 11.74
CA GLN A 22 8.14 -1.29 13.11
C GLN A 22 9.25 -0.99 14.14
N LYS A 23 10.47 -0.66 13.69
CA LYS A 23 11.50 -0.14 14.59
C LYS A 23 11.21 1.28 15.06
N VAL A 24 10.42 2.03 14.29
CA VAL A 24 10.00 3.40 14.60
C VAL A 24 8.63 3.41 15.30
N ASN A 25 7.70 2.60 14.81
CA ASN A 25 6.36 2.41 15.37
C ASN A 25 6.04 0.91 15.37
N SER A 26 6.01 0.28 16.54
CA SER A 26 5.80 -1.17 16.71
C SER A 26 4.48 -1.66 16.12
N ASP A 27 3.45 -0.81 16.05
CA ASP A 27 2.12 -1.17 15.58
C ASP A 27 1.99 -1.03 14.06
N TYR A 28 3.02 -0.46 13.40
CA TYR A 28 3.00 -0.29 11.95
C TYR A 28 2.81 -1.63 11.24
N GLY A 29 1.88 -1.67 10.30
CA GLY A 29 1.57 -2.88 9.52
C GLY A 29 0.62 -3.87 10.19
N SER A 30 0.33 -3.73 11.48
CA SER A 30 -0.58 -4.63 12.22
C SER A 30 -1.87 -3.93 12.62
N SER A 31 -1.78 -2.71 13.14
CA SER A 31 -2.91 -1.97 13.71
C SER A 31 -2.79 -0.45 13.57
N SER A 32 -1.79 0.05 12.87
CA SER A 32 -1.66 1.50 12.66
C SER A 32 -2.70 2.00 11.66
N GLU A 33 -3.35 3.10 12.00
CA GLU A 33 -4.33 3.80 11.16
C GLU A 33 -3.68 4.59 10.03
N GLU A 34 -2.38 4.45 9.83
CA GLU A 34 -1.63 5.20 8.81
C GLU A 34 -2.00 4.71 7.41
N GLY A 35 -2.66 5.57 6.66
CA GLY A 35 -3.07 5.29 5.30
C GLY A 35 -4.51 5.69 4.97
N ASN A 36 -4.82 5.64 3.71
CA ASN A 36 -6.16 5.94 3.21
C ASN A 36 -7.03 4.67 3.23
N TYR A 37 -7.78 4.49 4.31
CA TYR A 37 -8.74 3.39 4.50
C TYR A 37 -10.17 3.91 4.63
N ASN A 38 -11.17 3.05 4.43
CA ASN A 38 -12.57 3.43 4.57
C ASN A 38 -12.90 3.92 5.99
N ASP A 39 -12.34 3.27 7.01
CA ASP A 39 -12.58 3.50 8.44
C ASP A 39 -11.64 4.54 9.07
N THR A 40 -10.96 5.36 8.27
CA THR A 40 -10.11 6.46 8.73
C THR A 40 -10.56 7.79 8.18
N THR A 41 -10.40 8.86 8.95
CA THR A 41 -10.39 10.23 8.43
C THR A 41 -9.00 10.49 7.84
N PHE A 42 -8.93 10.97 6.60
CA PHE A 42 -7.66 11.13 5.91
C PHE A 42 -7.57 12.47 5.18
N SER A 43 -6.55 13.26 5.51
CA SER A 43 -6.27 14.53 4.83
C SER A 43 -5.25 14.30 3.71
N TYR A 44 -5.51 14.89 2.54
CA TYR A 44 -4.65 14.74 1.36
C TYR A 44 -4.63 16.02 0.52
N THR A 45 -3.64 16.13 -0.33
CA THR A 45 -3.55 17.18 -1.34
C THR A 45 -4.03 16.63 -2.67
N ASP A 46 -5.03 17.24 -3.26
CA ASP A 46 -5.53 16.81 -4.58
C ASP A 46 -4.60 17.22 -5.73
N ILE A 47 -4.94 16.80 -6.95
CA ILE A 47 -4.15 17.08 -8.15
C ILE A 47 -4.07 18.58 -8.50
N THR A 48 -4.91 19.42 -7.89
CA THR A 48 -4.88 20.89 -8.06
C THR A 48 -4.03 21.59 -7.02
N GLY A 49 -3.49 20.84 -6.05
CA GLY A 49 -2.74 21.36 -4.92
C GLY A 49 -3.59 21.80 -3.73
N ALA A 50 -4.90 21.56 -3.78
CA ALA A 50 -5.80 21.90 -2.68
C ALA A 50 -5.82 20.80 -1.61
N THR A 51 -5.73 21.20 -0.33
CA THR A 51 -5.90 20.28 0.79
C THR A 51 -7.38 19.92 0.96
N LYS A 52 -7.66 18.64 1.04
CA LYS A 52 -8.98 18.07 1.27
C LYS A 52 -8.93 17.04 2.40
N THR A 53 -10.07 16.77 2.99
CA THR A 53 -10.21 15.75 4.02
C THR A 53 -11.34 14.80 3.63
N LYS A 54 -11.02 13.52 3.60
CA LYS A 54 -11.98 12.43 3.50
C LYS A 54 -12.49 12.09 4.90
N ALA A 55 -13.79 12.03 5.10
CA ALA A 55 -14.39 11.54 6.34
C ALA A 55 -14.30 10.01 6.43
N GLU A 56 -14.32 9.49 7.64
CA GLU A 56 -14.56 8.07 7.92
C GLU A 56 -15.84 7.60 7.23
N GLY A 57 -15.84 6.38 6.71
CA GLY A 57 -16.93 5.81 5.92
C GLY A 57 -16.92 6.20 4.43
N SER A 58 -16.11 7.18 4.04
CA SER A 58 -15.99 7.59 2.64
C SER A 58 -14.95 6.77 1.91
N ARG A 59 -15.25 6.39 0.67
CA ARG A 59 -14.37 5.61 -0.22
C ARG A 59 -13.83 6.53 -1.31
N VAL A 60 -12.63 7.04 -1.11
CA VAL A 60 -12.00 8.00 -2.02
C VAL A 60 -10.59 7.55 -2.34
N LEU A 61 -10.31 7.34 -3.61
CA LEU A 61 -8.94 7.15 -4.10
C LEU A 61 -8.22 8.50 -4.05
N VAL A 62 -7.04 8.55 -3.46
CA VAL A 62 -6.24 9.77 -3.35
C VAL A 62 -4.92 9.65 -4.11
N PRO A 63 -4.28 10.76 -4.50
CA PRO A 63 -2.94 10.74 -5.08
C PRO A 63 -1.94 10.05 -4.15
N THR A 64 -0.87 9.49 -4.68
CA THR A 64 0.21 8.89 -3.90
C THR A 64 1.04 9.94 -3.15
N GLY A 65 1.80 9.54 -2.14
CA GLY A 65 2.69 10.42 -1.37
C GLY A 65 1.96 11.27 -0.32
N GLN A 66 0.78 10.82 0.13
CA GLN A 66 -0.05 11.60 1.06
C GLN A 66 0.19 11.25 2.54
N THR A 67 0.72 10.08 2.85
CA THR A 67 1.04 9.72 4.23
C THR A 67 2.28 10.46 4.72
N THR A 68 2.39 10.69 6.02
CA THR A 68 3.64 11.19 6.61
C THR A 68 4.73 10.15 6.38
N PRO A 69 5.83 10.50 5.71
CA PRO A 69 6.86 9.52 5.40
C PRO A 69 7.64 9.13 6.65
N VAL A 70 7.93 7.85 6.78
CA VAL A 70 8.91 7.33 7.74
C VAL A 70 10.17 6.95 6.97
N CYS A 71 11.27 7.63 7.21
CA CYS A 71 12.54 7.42 6.49
C CYS A 71 12.38 7.45 4.94
N ASN A 72 11.59 8.39 4.44
CA ASN A 72 11.22 8.54 3.01
C ASN A 72 10.42 7.37 2.41
N ILE A 73 9.80 6.56 3.25
CA ILE A 73 8.86 5.52 2.82
C ILE A 73 7.44 6.06 2.98
N TYR A 74 6.65 6.00 1.91
CA TYR A 74 5.29 6.53 1.82
C TYR A 74 4.29 5.43 1.53
N ASP A 75 3.05 5.62 1.94
CA ASP A 75 1.85 4.92 1.47
C ASP A 75 1.97 3.38 1.48
N MET A 76 2.56 2.80 2.54
CA MET A 76 2.61 1.34 2.68
C MET A 76 1.27 0.73 3.04
N GLY A 77 0.30 1.55 3.45
CA GLY A 77 -1.03 1.10 3.85
C GLY A 77 -2.15 1.86 3.17
N GLY A 78 -3.23 1.15 2.83
CA GLY A 78 -4.43 1.72 2.25
C GLY A 78 -4.26 2.21 0.80
N ASN A 79 -5.15 3.05 0.39
CA ASN A 79 -5.29 3.62 -0.94
C ASN A 79 -5.56 2.57 -2.03
N VAL A 80 -4.57 1.81 -2.46
CA VAL A 80 -4.73 0.71 -3.41
C VAL A 80 -3.99 -0.54 -2.95
N TRP A 81 -4.54 -1.70 -3.25
CA TRP A 81 -3.79 -2.94 -3.20
C TRP A 81 -2.61 -2.89 -4.15
N GLU A 82 -1.46 -3.38 -3.74
CA GLU A 82 -0.27 -3.35 -4.58
C GLU A 82 0.18 -4.76 -4.97
N TRP A 83 0.28 -4.98 -6.27
CA TRP A 83 0.83 -6.20 -6.85
C TRP A 83 2.28 -6.39 -6.44
N THR A 84 2.65 -7.63 -6.16
CA THR A 84 4.04 -8.04 -5.91
C THR A 84 4.51 -9.10 -6.91
N THR A 85 5.79 -9.44 -6.86
CA THR A 85 6.34 -10.53 -7.67
C THR A 85 6.07 -11.91 -7.07
N GLU A 86 5.40 -11.99 -5.93
CA GLU A 86 5.04 -13.26 -5.31
C GLU A 86 3.89 -13.92 -6.06
N SER A 87 4.04 -15.20 -6.34
CA SER A 87 2.99 -16.04 -6.90
C SER A 87 2.61 -17.16 -5.92
N TYR A 88 1.37 -17.60 -6.01
CA TYR A 88 0.82 -18.70 -5.23
C TYR A 88 0.38 -19.84 -6.16
N SER A 89 0.28 -21.05 -5.63
CA SER A 89 -0.06 -22.23 -6.43
C SER A 89 -1.56 -22.37 -6.76
N ASP A 90 -2.40 -21.48 -6.23
CA ASP A 90 -3.81 -21.45 -6.56
C ASP A 90 -4.02 -20.87 -7.97
N THR A 91 -4.74 -21.59 -8.81
CA THR A 91 -5.00 -21.19 -10.20
C THR A 91 -5.99 -20.03 -10.32
N ASP A 92 -6.87 -19.85 -9.32
CA ASP A 92 -7.90 -18.82 -9.35
C ASP A 92 -7.42 -17.48 -8.77
N SER A 93 -6.42 -17.53 -7.90
CA SER A 93 -5.87 -16.35 -7.24
C SER A 93 -4.33 -16.45 -7.11
N PRO A 94 -3.60 -16.46 -8.24
CA PRO A 94 -2.18 -16.81 -8.25
C PRO A 94 -1.24 -15.67 -7.81
N TYR A 95 -1.72 -14.44 -7.67
CA TYR A 95 -0.86 -13.27 -7.44
C TYR A 95 -1.07 -12.67 -6.06
N ALA A 96 0.03 -12.41 -5.36
CA ALA A 96 -0.02 -11.76 -4.05
C ALA A 96 -0.14 -10.24 -4.20
N ILE A 97 -1.07 -9.68 -3.44
CA ILE A 97 -1.30 -8.25 -3.27
C ILE A 97 -1.14 -7.85 -1.81
N ARG A 98 -0.71 -6.62 -1.58
CA ARG A 98 -0.29 -6.11 -0.27
C ARG A 98 -0.92 -4.75 0.06
N GLY A 99 -0.94 -4.39 1.35
CA GLY A 99 -1.16 -3.03 1.84
C GLY A 99 -2.61 -2.61 2.10
N GLY A 100 -3.59 -3.34 1.62
CA GLY A 100 -5.00 -2.91 1.73
C GLY A 100 -5.37 -1.83 0.72
N ASN A 101 -6.60 -1.32 0.81
CA ASN A 101 -7.10 -0.29 -0.10
C ASN A 101 -8.07 0.69 0.57
N TYR A 102 -8.44 1.74 -0.16
CA TYR A 102 -9.35 2.82 0.27
C TYR A 102 -10.78 2.37 0.59
N SER A 103 -11.19 1.18 0.17
CA SER A 103 -12.54 0.65 0.42
C SER A 103 -12.59 -0.34 1.59
N GLY A 104 -11.45 -0.80 2.07
CA GLY A 104 -11.32 -1.68 3.21
C GLY A 104 -10.97 -0.96 4.51
N GLY A 105 -11.17 -1.63 5.64
CA GLY A 105 -10.76 -1.13 6.95
C GLY A 105 -9.33 -1.51 7.29
N PHE A 106 -8.60 -0.62 7.98
CA PHE A 106 -7.21 -0.86 8.37
C PHE A 106 -7.06 -2.04 9.34
N ALA A 107 -8.05 -2.29 10.20
CA ALA A 107 -8.03 -3.42 11.13
C ALA A 107 -8.08 -4.78 10.42
N VAL A 108 -8.69 -4.84 9.23
CA VAL A 108 -8.82 -6.07 8.42
C VAL A 108 -7.69 -6.17 7.40
N TYR A 109 -7.30 -5.04 6.82
CA TYR A 109 -6.32 -4.95 5.74
C TYR A 109 -5.19 -3.97 6.06
N PRO A 110 -4.43 -4.18 7.15
CA PRO A 110 -3.33 -3.29 7.53
C PRO A 110 -2.21 -3.28 6.49
N ALA A 111 -1.27 -2.34 6.61
CA ALA A 111 -0.14 -2.22 5.69
C ALA A 111 0.68 -3.52 5.51
N GLY A 112 0.75 -4.34 6.54
CA GLY A 112 1.43 -5.63 6.52
C GLY A 112 0.63 -6.78 5.90
N VAL A 113 -0.64 -6.59 5.53
CA VAL A 113 -1.49 -7.66 5.02
C VAL A 113 -0.93 -8.28 3.75
N ARG A 114 -1.13 -9.58 3.63
CA ARG A 114 -0.90 -10.36 2.40
C ARG A 114 -2.19 -11.08 2.05
N THR A 115 -2.65 -10.91 0.84
CA THR A 115 -3.75 -11.70 0.28
C THR A 115 -3.45 -12.01 -1.18
N TYR A 116 -4.32 -12.76 -1.83
CA TYR A 116 -4.12 -13.24 -3.19
C TYR A 116 -5.30 -12.84 -4.06
N SER A 117 -5.03 -12.61 -5.32
CA SER A 117 -6.04 -12.20 -6.29
C SER A 117 -5.77 -12.83 -7.66
N SER A 118 -6.82 -12.92 -8.48
CA SER A 118 -6.73 -13.20 -9.91
C SER A 118 -5.99 -12.06 -10.63
N ASP A 119 -5.69 -12.25 -11.89
CA ASP A 119 -5.07 -11.25 -12.77
C ASP A 119 -6.02 -10.12 -13.22
N SER A 120 -7.21 -10.05 -12.64
CA SER A 120 -8.20 -9.04 -12.98
C SER A 120 -7.78 -7.64 -12.56
N ALA A 121 -8.05 -6.67 -13.40
CA ALA A 121 -7.82 -5.26 -13.11
C ALA A 121 -9.00 -4.68 -12.32
N TYR A 122 -8.69 -3.95 -11.26
CA TYR A 122 -9.66 -3.20 -10.45
C TYR A 122 -9.12 -1.78 -10.22
N ASP A 123 -10.03 -0.83 -9.99
CA ASP A 123 -9.70 0.57 -9.66
C ASP A 123 -8.99 0.74 -8.32
N SER A 124 -9.06 -0.28 -7.48
CA SER A 124 -8.40 -0.36 -6.17
C SER A 124 -7.06 -1.11 -6.17
N TYR A 125 -6.53 -1.46 -7.35
CA TYR A 125 -5.26 -2.16 -7.51
C TYR A 125 -4.21 -1.29 -8.20
N GLY A 126 -3.00 -1.32 -7.68
CA GLY A 126 -1.85 -0.59 -8.19
C GLY A 126 -0.56 -1.40 -8.04
N PHE A 127 0.56 -0.72 -8.08
CA PHE A 127 1.88 -1.33 -7.89
C PHE A 127 2.91 -0.30 -7.47
N ARG A 128 4.00 -0.78 -6.89
CA ARG A 128 5.22 0.02 -6.72
C ARG A 128 6.40 -0.68 -7.35
N LEU A 129 7.37 0.12 -7.78
CA LEU A 129 8.61 -0.37 -8.37
C LEU A 129 9.74 -0.32 -7.35
N THR A 130 10.66 -1.29 -7.46
CA THR A 130 11.97 -1.23 -6.84
C THR A 130 13.03 -0.92 -7.90
N LEU A 131 14.03 -0.12 -7.53
CA LEU A 131 15.15 0.24 -8.38
C LEU A 131 16.38 -0.52 -7.91
N PHE A 132 17.05 -1.17 -8.85
CA PHE A 132 18.34 -1.84 -8.63
C PHE A 132 19.42 -1.18 -9.49
N MET A 133 20.59 -0.98 -8.90
CA MET A 133 21.79 -0.50 -9.59
C MET A 133 22.84 -1.59 -9.70
#